data_421b032f1efc3d66cea629ba185e001a
#
_entry.id   421b032f1efc3d66cea629ba185e001a
#
_cell.length_a   1.000
_cell.length_b   1.000
_cell.length_c   1.000
_cell.angle_alpha   90.00
_cell.angle_beta   90.00
_cell.angle_gamma   90.00
#
_symmetry.space_group_name_H-M   'P 1'
#
loop_
_entity.id
_entity.type
_entity.pdbx_description
1 polymer ?
#
loop_
_entity_poly.entity_id
_entity_poly.type
_entity_poly.pdbx_seq_one_letter_code
_entity_poly.pdbx_strand_id
1 'polypeptide(L)'
;MRHFGWPGFKHVFTWRPQISQESTVQPEDALSALARTEEILSLARSRAQGDRERLLLAVVDLCDATDGGQIMSAPAIQDLLSSIFMSLVVEAERDIRRRLAEKLATVDWAPAALINVLALDDIEIARPVIAMSPVLKDADLVRLLIEATVEHQIEVARRPALGRPVIDEILKQSEPAVLTALAGNSQTPLNRDDMAELIKASRRVAALRSPLVRRSELSEDLALQLYVWIGQSLRQTLTSRFRLDSDALDKVLAEAVSEAHAGAPAATTAAIVWEQDDERQEMERRLISKLAAAGQLRPGYLLRALREERLSLFVGALATLGQFDPEMIQAALESDQPELLALACAAVGIDRGAFPTILDLVRDLNGGRPSGGAEGARKALNAFGPFSPNLAAAAFRQAMASRMRPA
;
A
#
# COMPACT_ATOMS: atom_id res chain seq x y z
N MET A 1 -13.61 -88.23 22.12
CA MET A 1 -14.56 -87.77 23.16
C MET A 1 -14.74 -86.27 23.04
N ARG A 2 -16.01 -85.85 23.01
CA ARG A 2 -16.60 -84.52 23.09
C ARG A 2 -16.69 -83.76 21.78
N HIS A 3 -17.85 -83.92 21.14
CA HIS A 3 -18.57 -83.11 20.25
C HIS A 3 -18.82 -81.72 20.87
N PHE A 4 -18.66 -80.67 20.10
CA PHE A 4 -19.43 -79.43 20.23
C PHE A 4 -19.93 -79.02 18.87
N GLY A 5 -21.24 -79.18 18.67
CA GLY A 5 -21.99 -78.76 17.49
C GLY A 5 -22.24 -77.28 17.53
N TRP A 6 -22.22 -76.64 16.36
CA TRP A 6 -22.75 -75.28 16.12
C TRP A 6 -24.08 -75.38 15.41
N PRO A 7 -25.12 -74.63 15.88
CA PRO A 7 -26.39 -74.63 15.23
C PRO A 7 -26.34 -73.56 14.05
N GLY A 8 -27.01 -73.98 13.00
CA GLY A 8 -27.07 -73.22 11.76
C GLY A 8 -27.83 -71.89 11.85
N PHE A 9 -27.40 -70.98 11.01
CA PHE A 9 -28.20 -69.85 10.54
C PHE A 9 -28.21 -69.86 9.02
N LYS A 10 -29.30 -70.36 8.46
CA LYS A 10 -29.69 -70.10 7.06
C LYS A 10 -30.32 -68.73 7.01
N HIS A 11 -29.57 -67.70 6.64
CA HIS A 11 -30.15 -66.51 6.04
C HIS A 11 -29.56 -66.37 4.64
N VAL A 12 -30.39 -66.68 3.69
CA VAL A 12 -30.22 -66.34 2.29
C VAL A 12 -30.37 -64.83 2.17
N PHE A 13 -29.24 -64.12 2.12
CA PHE A 13 -29.19 -62.69 1.81
C PHE A 13 -29.37 -62.58 0.30
N THR A 14 -30.55 -62.33 -0.16
CA THR A 14 -30.84 -61.89 -1.52
C THR A 14 -30.39 -60.42 -1.65
N TRP A 15 -29.17 -60.24 -2.18
CA TRP A 15 -28.66 -58.94 -2.58
C TRP A 15 -29.52 -58.46 -3.77
N ARG A 16 -30.43 -57.51 -3.51
CA ARG A 16 -31.05 -56.68 -4.55
C ARG A 16 -30.11 -55.50 -4.77
N PRO A 17 -29.56 -55.26 -5.97
CA PRO A 17 -28.90 -54.02 -6.25
C PRO A 17 -29.99 -52.91 -6.16
N GLN A 18 -29.83 -51.97 -5.20
CA GLN A 18 -30.50 -50.70 -5.29
C GLN A 18 -29.89 -49.99 -6.51
N ILE A 19 -30.60 -50.02 -7.61
CA ILE A 19 -30.40 -49.10 -8.72
C ILE A 19 -30.67 -47.73 -8.11
N SER A 20 -29.60 -47.01 -7.76
CA SER A 20 -29.67 -45.58 -7.48
C SER A 20 -30.32 -44.92 -8.68
N GLN A 21 -31.33 -44.13 -8.42
CA GLN A 21 -32.07 -43.35 -9.42
C GLN A 21 -31.01 -42.64 -10.32
N GLU A 22 -30.96 -43.01 -11.55
CA GLU A 22 -30.34 -42.27 -12.62
C GLU A 22 -30.87 -40.85 -12.52
N SER A 23 -29.99 -39.89 -12.22
CA SER A 23 -30.28 -38.48 -12.40
C SER A 23 -30.66 -38.32 -13.87
N THR A 24 -31.95 -38.21 -14.13
CA THR A 24 -32.47 -37.88 -15.46
C THR A 24 -31.99 -36.48 -15.77
N VAL A 25 -30.83 -36.38 -16.46
CA VAL A 25 -30.38 -35.15 -17.09
C VAL A 25 -31.51 -34.69 -18.01
N GLN A 26 -32.04 -33.52 -17.78
CA GLN A 26 -33.11 -32.96 -18.59
C GLN A 26 -32.62 -32.88 -20.04
N PRO A 27 -33.43 -33.27 -21.02
CA PRO A 27 -32.99 -33.28 -22.42
C PRO A 27 -32.52 -31.90 -22.94
N GLU A 28 -32.98 -30.82 -22.30
CA GLU A 28 -32.52 -29.45 -22.59
C GLU A 28 -31.08 -29.22 -22.14
N ASP A 29 -30.65 -29.77 -21.00
CA ASP A 29 -29.31 -29.68 -20.51
C ASP A 29 -28.30 -30.47 -21.37
N ALA A 30 -28.71 -31.64 -21.86
CA ALA A 30 -27.93 -32.46 -22.77
C ALA A 30 -27.75 -31.80 -24.15
N LEU A 31 -28.77 -31.14 -24.68
CA LEU A 31 -28.69 -30.39 -25.95
C LEU A 31 -27.79 -29.14 -25.79
N SER A 32 -27.87 -28.46 -24.65
CA SER A 32 -27.02 -27.31 -24.39
C SER A 32 -25.54 -27.70 -24.21
N ALA A 33 -25.27 -28.85 -23.60
CA ALA A 33 -23.90 -29.38 -23.47
C ALA A 33 -23.32 -29.81 -24.83
N LEU A 34 -24.12 -30.44 -25.69
CA LEU A 34 -23.70 -30.81 -27.07
C LEU A 34 -23.39 -29.56 -27.88
N ALA A 35 -24.25 -28.53 -27.84
CA ALA A 35 -24.03 -27.28 -28.57
C ALA A 35 -22.73 -26.57 -28.13
N ARG A 36 -22.47 -26.52 -26.82
CA ARG A 36 -21.21 -25.98 -26.27
C ARG A 36 -19.98 -26.79 -26.75
N THR A 37 -20.10 -28.12 -26.78
CA THR A 37 -19.00 -28.98 -27.24
C THR A 37 -18.70 -28.77 -28.72
N GLU A 38 -19.72 -28.64 -29.58
CA GLU A 38 -19.58 -28.31 -30.99
C GLU A 38 -18.94 -26.93 -31.20
N GLU A 39 -19.34 -25.93 -30.42
CA GLU A 39 -18.74 -24.60 -30.45
C GLU A 39 -17.24 -24.65 -30.12
N ILE A 40 -16.87 -25.32 -29.03
CA ILE A 40 -15.47 -25.51 -28.61
C ILE A 40 -14.67 -26.22 -29.71
N LEU A 41 -15.23 -27.28 -30.31
CA LEU A 41 -14.55 -27.99 -31.42
C LEU A 41 -14.42 -27.12 -32.67
N SER A 42 -15.36 -26.25 -32.95
CA SER A 42 -15.27 -25.28 -34.07
C SER A 42 -14.17 -24.25 -33.84
N LEU A 43 -14.11 -23.70 -32.62
CA LEU A 43 -13.08 -22.74 -32.19
C LEU A 43 -11.67 -23.38 -32.19
N ALA A 44 -11.56 -24.65 -31.76
CA ALA A 44 -10.30 -25.39 -31.75
C ALA A 44 -9.75 -25.66 -33.14
N ARG A 45 -10.60 -25.72 -34.17
CA ARG A 45 -10.21 -25.88 -35.57
C ARG A 45 -9.82 -24.56 -36.24
N SER A 46 -10.24 -23.44 -35.67
CA SER A 46 -9.91 -22.11 -36.18
C SER A 46 -8.45 -21.75 -35.87
N ARG A 47 -7.80 -21.05 -36.80
CA ARG A 47 -6.46 -20.48 -36.62
C ARG A 47 -6.50 -18.97 -36.38
N ALA A 48 -7.70 -18.37 -36.33
CA ALA A 48 -7.86 -16.96 -36.08
C ALA A 48 -7.56 -16.66 -34.58
N GLN A 49 -6.85 -15.59 -34.32
CA GLN A 49 -6.43 -15.21 -32.95
C GLN A 49 -7.64 -15.01 -32.03
N GLY A 50 -8.66 -14.28 -32.48
CA GLY A 50 -9.87 -14.06 -31.65
C GLY A 50 -10.67 -15.33 -31.34
N ASP A 51 -10.55 -16.40 -32.18
CA ASP A 51 -11.20 -17.68 -31.90
C ASP A 51 -10.42 -18.50 -30.86
N ARG A 52 -9.08 -18.39 -30.85
CA ARG A 52 -8.24 -19.00 -29.80
C ARG A 52 -8.53 -18.40 -28.42
N GLU A 53 -8.75 -17.09 -28.38
CA GLU A 53 -9.13 -16.39 -27.17
C GLU A 53 -10.51 -16.82 -26.64
N ARG A 54 -11.49 -16.95 -27.56
CA ARG A 54 -12.82 -17.51 -27.22
C ARG A 54 -12.71 -18.96 -26.75
N LEU A 55 -11.86 -19.76 -27.39
CA LEU A 55 -11.59 -21.13 -26.97
C LEU A 55 -11.04 -21.19 -25.54
N LEU A 56 -10.08 -20.31 -25.20
CA LEU A 56 -9.50 -20.25 -23.88
C LEU A 56 -10.57 -20.03 -22.79
N LEU A 57 -11.44 -19.05 -22.99
CA LEU A 57 -12.52 -18.74 -22.04
C LEU A 57 -13.60 -19.84 -22.03
N ALA A 58 -13.93 -20.41 -23.20
CA ALA A 58 -14.91 -21.49 -23.29
C ALA A 58 -14.47 -22.77 -22.60
N VAL A 59 -13.16 -23.09 -22.62
CA VAL A 59 -12.60 -24.23 -21.86
C VAL A 59 -12.70 -23.99 -20.37
N VAL A 60 -12.45 -22.77 -19.87
CA VAL A 60 -12.66 -22.43 -18.46
C VAL A 60 -14.13 -22.61 -18.08
N ASP A 61 -15.05 -22.04 -18.87
CA ASP A 61 -16.48 -22.15 -18.60
C ASP A 61 -16.98 -23.61 -18.62
N LEU A 62 -16.39 -24.45 -19.46
CA LEU A 62 -16.68 -25.89 -19.48
C LEU A 62 -16.19 -26.59 -18.21
N CYS A 63 -14.98 -26.26 -17.76
CA CYS A 63 -14.41 -26.82 -16.54
C CYS A 63 -15.21 -26.40 -15.30
N ASP A 64 -15.68 -25.16 -15.23
CA ASP A 64 -16.53 -24.65 -14.14
C ASP A 64 -17.92 -25.28 -14.14
N ALA A 65 -18.50 -25.54 -15.32
CA ALA A 65 -19.82 -26.16 -15.44
C ALA A 65 -19.85 -27.66 -15.11
N THR A 66 -18.66 -28.28 -15.08
CA THR A 66 -18.55 -29.71 -14.75
C THR A 66 -18.41 -29.82 -13.24
N ASP A 67 -19.40 -30.37 -12.56
CA ASP A 67 -19.49 -30.60 -11.08
C ASP A 67 -18.39 -31.58 -10.56
N GLY A 68 -17.30 -31.70 -11.29
CA GLY A 68 -16.26 -32.69 -11.14
C GLY A 68 -14.95 -32.19 -10.58
N GLY A 69 -14.93 -31.34 -9.51
CA GLY A 69 -13.67 -30.90 -8.89
C GLY A 69 -12.67 -32.04 -8.65
N GLN A 70 -13.14 -33.25 -8.35
CA GLN A 70 -12.30 -34.44 -8.24
C GLN A 70 -11.75 -34.94 -9.58
N ILE A 71 -12.51 -34.87 -10.64
CA ILE A 71 -12.08 -35.28 -12.00
C ILE A 71 -11.04 -34.29 -12.53
N MET A 72 -11.31 -32.98 -12.37
CA MET A 72 -10.39 -31.92 -12.82
C MET A 72 -9.08 -31.92 -12.04
N SER A 73 -9.06 -32.44 -10.82
CA SER A 73 -7.85 -32.56 -10.00
C SER A 73 -7.01 -33.81 -10.29
N ALA A 74 -7.47 -34.70 -11.20
CA ALA A 74 -6.70 -35.88 -11.57
C ALA A 74 -5.39 -35.49 -12.33
N PRO A 75 -4.23 -36.06 -11.99
CA PRO A 75 -2.94 -35.63 -12.54
C PRO A 75 -2.88 -35.60 -14.08
N ALA A 76 -3.42 -36.64 -14.73
CA ALA A 76 -3.44 -36.71 -16.21
C ALA A 76 -4.29 -35.59 -16.85
N ILE A 77 -5.37 -35.18 -16.18
CA ILE A 77 -6.23 -34.09 -16.67
C ILE A 77 -5.54 -32.76 -16.39
N GLN A 78 -4.89 -32.60 -15.25
CA GLN A 78 -4.10 -31.41 -14.91
C GLN A 78 -2.97 -31.18 -15.92
N ASP A 79 -2.25 -32.24 -16.33
CA ASP A 79 -1.19 -32.14 -17.35
C ASP A 79 -1.75 -31.73 -18.71
N LEU A 80 -2.90 -32.28 -19.10
CA LEU A 80 -3.56 -31.92 -20.36
C LEU A 80 -4.05 -30.46 -20.33
N LEU A 81 -4.74 -30.05 -19.28
CA LEU A 81 -5.22 -28.65 -19.10
C LEU A 81 -4.04 -27.67 -19.09
N SER A 82 -2.97 -28.00 -18.35
CA SER A 82 -1.73 -27.22 -18.35
C SER A 82 -1.19 -27.04 -19.75
N SER A 83 -1.10 -28.10 -20.53
CA SER A 83 -0.59 -28.04 -21.92
C SER A 83 -1.46 -27.16 -22.81
N ILE A 84 -2.79 -27.31 -22.74
CA ILE A 84 -3.74 -26.52 -23.52
C ILE A 84 -3.65 -25.03 -23.13
N PHE A 85 -3.77 -24.72 -21.85
CA PHE A 85 -3.76 -23.34 -21.37
C PHE A 85 -2.43 -22.64 -21.64
N MET A 86 -1.31 -23.32 -21.40
CA MET A 86 0.02 -22.75 -21.66
C MET A 86 0.24 -22.43 -23.15
N SER A 87 -0.26 -23.27 -24.05
CA SER A 87 -0.15 -23.01 -25.49
C SER A 87 -1.00 -21.82 -25.95
N LEU A 88 -2.12 -21.54 -25.28
CA LEU A 88 -3.05 -20.47 -25.64
C LEU A 88 -2.72 -19.14 -24.95
N VAL A 89 -2.28 -19.19 -23.69
CA VAL A 89 -2.06 -17.97 -22.88
C VAL A 89 -0.85 -17.16 -23.35
N VAL A 90 0.18 -17.82 -23.88
CA VAL A 90 1.40 -17.16 -24.38
C VAL A 90 1.10 -16.22 -25.55
N GLU A 91 0.11 -16.56 -26.38
CA GLU A 91 -0.28 -15.76 -27.55
C GLU A 91 -1.50 -14.85 -27.26
N ALA A 92 -2.09 -14.94 -26.06
CA ALA A 92 -3.29 -14.20 -25.72
C ALA A 92 -2.99 -12.72 -25.45
N GLU A 93 -3.89 -11.85 -25.91
CA GLU A 93 -3.83 -10.42 -25.60
C GLU A 93 -4.00 -10.14 -24.11
N ARG A 94 -3.52 -8.98 -23.66
CA ARG A 94 -3.53 -8.55 -22.25
C ARG A 94 -4.93 -8.63 -21.63
N ASP A 95 -5.95 -8.16 -22.35
CA ASP A 95 -7.34 -8.15 -21.84
C ASP A 95 -7.89 -9.56 -21.65
N ILE A 96 -7.49 -10.51 -22.49
CA ILE A 96 -7.89 -11.91 -22.37
C ILE A 96 -7.20 -12.56 -21.18
N ARG A 97 -5.89 -12.32 -21.01
CA ARG A 97 -5.15 -12.81 -19.85
C ARG A 97 -5.72 -12.26 -18.54
N ARG A 98 -6.15 -10.99 -18.52
CA ARG A 98 -6.82 -10.39 -17.38
C ARG A 98 -8.14 -11.09 -17.04
N ARG A 99 -9.03 -11.29 -18.03
CA ARG A 99 -10.29 -12.02 -17.85
C ARG A 99 -10.06 -13.45 -17.38
N LEU A 100 -9.05 -14.11 -17.92
CA LEU A 100 -8.65 -15.45 -17.51
C LEU A 100 -8.20 -15.46 -16.03
N ALA A 101 -7.34 -14.52 -15.65
CA ALA A 101 -6.87 -14.36 -14.29
C ALA A 101 -8.01 -14.10 -13.29
N GLU A 102 -8.96 -13.24 -13.65
CA GLU A 102 -10.16 -12.96 -12.85
C GLU A 102 -11.04 -14.22 -12.65
N LYS A 103 -11.25 -15.00 -13.72
CA LYS A 103 -12.01 -16.25 -13.67
C LYS A 103 -11.33 -17.34 -12.84
N LEU A 104 -10.02 -17.51 -13.01
CA LEU A 104 -9.24 -18.55 -12.35
C LEU A 104 -8.79 -18.19 -10.94
N ALA A 105 -8.97 -16.95 -10.51
CA ALA A 105 -8.47 -16.46 -9.22
C ALA A 105 -8.98 -17.24 -8.01
N THR A 106 -10.18 -17.82 -8.06
CA THR A 106 -10.81 -18.50 -6.91
C THR A 106 -11.01 -19.99 -7.10
N VAL A 107 -10.63 -20.53 -8.25
CA VAL A 107 -10.83 -21.95 -8.58
C VAL A 107 -9.67 -22.81 -8.11
N ASP A 108 -9.99 -23.93 -7.51
CA ASP A 108 -9.02 -24.88 -6.94
C ASP A 108 -8.50 -25.91 -7.95
N TRP A 109 -9.24 -26.15 -9.03
CA TRP A 109 -8.85 -27.06 -10.12
C TRP A 109 -7.89 -26.45 -11.14
N ALA A 110 -7.65 -25.13 -11.08
CA ALA A 110 -6.80 -24.46 -12.07
C ALA A 110 -5.37 -25.03 -12.07
N PRO A 111 -4.77 -25.26 -13.29
CA PRO A 111 -3.42 -25.79 -13.37
C PRO A 111 -2.39 -24.87 -12.72
N ALA A 112 -1.58 -25.42 -11.82
CA ALA A 112 -0.60 -24.64 -11.05
C ALA A 112 0.42 -23.91 -11.97
N ALA A 113 0.82 -24.51 -13.08
CA ALA A 113 1.70 -23.87 -14.05
C ALA A 113 1.09 -22.60 -14.66
N LEU A 114 -0.21 -22.64 -15.01
CA LEU A 114 -0.93 -21.48 -15.53
C LEU A 114 -1.08 -20.38 -14.46
N ILE A 115 -1.47 -20.76 -13.24
CA ILE A 115 -1.62 -19.81 -12.13
C ILE A 115 -0.28 -19.11 -11.83
N ASN A 116 0.84 -19.83 -11.86
CA ASN A 116 2.16 -19.26 -11.65
C ASN A 116 2.57 -18.29 -12.78
N VAL A 117 2.20 -18.57 -14.03
CA VAL A 117 2.45 -17.65 -15.16
C VAL A 117 1.63 -16.37 -15.01
N LEU A 118 0.34 -16.49 -14.68
CA LEU A 118 -0.53 -15.33 -14.46
C LEU A 118 -0.12 -14.51 -13.23
N ALA A 119 0.41 -15.16 -12.20
CA ALA A 119 0.90 -14.48 -10.98
C ALA A 119 2.19 -13.67 -11.22
N LEU A 120 2.94 -13.95 -12.29
CA LEU A 120 4.15 -13.23 -12.71
C LEU A 120 3.90 -12.27 -13.89
N ASP A 121 2.67 -12.17 -14.38
CA ASP A 121 2.28 -11.25 -15.46
C ASP A 121 2.21 -9.79 -14.94
N ASP A 122 1.78 -8.85 -15.77
CA ASP A 122 1.52 -7.47 -15.33
C ASP A 122 0.67 -7.46 -14.05
N ILE A 123 0.98 -6.57 -13.12
CA ILE A 123 0.32 -6.53 -11.79
C ILE A 123 -1.22 -6.45 -11.87
N GLU A 124 -1.78 -5.81 -12.90
CA GLU A 124 -3.23 -5.73 -13.09
C GLU A 124 -3.85 -7.11 -13.41
N ILE A 125 -3.08 -8.00 -14.05
CA ILE A 125 -3.46 -9.38 -14.35
C ILE A 125 -3.16 -10.27 -13.15
N ALA A 126 -1.99 -10.12 -12.53
CA ALA A 126 -1.52 -10.95 -11.42
C ALA A 126 -2.30 -10.75 -10.12
N ARG A 127 -2.78 -9.52 -9.85
CA ARG A 127 -3.42 -9.15 -8.58
C ARG A 127 -4.53 -10.08 -8.13
N PRO A 128 -5.58 -10.39 -8.92
CA PRO A 128 -6.66 -11.26 -8.47
C PRO A 128 -6.14 -12.68 -8.15
N VAL A 129 -5.20 -13.18 -8.93
CA VAL A 129 -4.58 -14.51 -8.74
C VAL A 129 -3.75 -14.53 -7.46
N ILE A 130 -2.87 -13.56 -7.26
CA ILE A 130 -2.05 -13.44 -6.05
C ILE A 130 -2.94 -13.32 -4.82
N ALA A 131 -3.99 -12.49 -4.86
CA ALA A 131 -4.84 -12.22 -3.72
C ALA A 131 -5.68 -13.44 -3.29
N MET A 132 -6.22 -14.22 -4.22
CA MET A 132 -7.32 -15.15 -3.93
C MET A 132 -7.04 -16.61 -4.29
N SER A 133 -6.03 -16.93 -5.13
CA SER A 133 -5.88 -18.29 -5.63
C SER A 133 -5.54 -19.30 -4.54
N PRO A 134 -6.33 -20.38 -4.39
CA PRO A 134 -6.03 -21.47 -3.46
C PRO A 134 -4.90 -22.37 -3.99
N VAL A 135 -4.57 -22.28 -5.27
CA VAL A 135 -3.54 -23.09 -5.92
C VAL A 135 -2.12 -22.64 -5.56
N LEU A 136 -1.91 -21.32 -5.35
CA LEU A 136 -0.61 -20.78 -4.95
C LEU A 136 -0.24 -21.28 -3.54
N LYS A 137 0.88 -21.98 -3.44
CA LYS A 137 1.45 -22.47 -2.19
C LYS A 137 2.51 -21.49 -1.64
N ASP A 138 2.91 -21.67 -0.40
CA ASP A 138 3.94 -20.82 0.23
C ASP A 138 5.23 -20.75 -0.59
N ALA A 139 5.65 -21.84 -1.23
CA ALA A 139 6.82 -21.86 -2.09
C ALA A 139 6.67 -20.94 -3.33
N ASP A 140 5.48 -20.90 -3.93
CA ASP A 140 5.18 -20.02 -5.06
C ASP A 140 5.14 -18.56 -4.62
N LEU A 141 4.56 -18.29 -3.43
CA LEU A 141 4.52 -16.95 -2.84
C LEU A 141 5.91 -16.43 -2.47
N VAL A 142 6.77 -17.28 -1.91
CA VAL A 142 8.19 -16.94 -1.66
C VAL A 142 8.92 -16.66 -2.96
N ARG A 143 8.67 -17.42 -4.00
CA ARG A 143 9.23 -17.16 -5.34
C ARG A 143 8.79 -15.80 -5.88
N LEU A 144 7.52 -15.43 -5.75
CA LEU A 144 7.01 -14.11 -6.13
C LEU A 144 7.69 -12.98 -5.35
N LEU A 145 7.95 -13.17 -4.07
CA LEU A 145 8.70 -12.19 -3.26
C LEU A 145 10.14 -11.99 -3.75
N ILE A 146 10.76 -13.00 -4.36
CA ILE A 146 12.15 -12.94 -4.83
C ILE A 146 12.24 -12.41 -6.27
N GLU A 147 11.34 -12.86 -7.17
CA GLU A 147 11.47 -12.66 -8.62
C GLU A 147 10.60 -11.52 -9.16
N ALA A 148 9.47 -11.19 -8.49
CA ALA A 148 8.49 -10.26 -9.02
C ALA A 148 8.71 -8.82 -8.54
N THR A 149 7.95 -7.88 -9.11
CA THR A 149 8.04 -6.45 -8.75
C THR A 149 7.49 -6.16 -7.35
N VAL A 150 7.81 -4.99 -6.81
CA VAL A 150 7.36 -4.58 -5.46
C VAL A 150 5.82 -4.56 -5.37
N GLU A 151 5.12 -4.24 -6.44
CA GLU A 151 3.66 -4.28 -6.48
C GLU A 151 3.11 -5.70 -6.24
N HIS A 152 3.72 -6.71 -6.85
CA HIS A 152 3.38 -8.13 -6.60
C HIS A 152 3.68 -8.52 -5.16
N GLN A 153 4.84 -8.15 -4.64
CA GLN A 153 5.23 -8.42 -3.26
C GLN A 153 4.25 -7.80 -2.26
N ILE A 154 3.75 -6.59 -2.53
CA ILE A 154 2.72 -5.94 -1.73
C ILE A 154 1.41 -6.76 -1.74
N GLU A 155 0.99 -7.26 -2.90
CA GLU A 155 -0.22 -8.11 -2.97
C GLU A 155 -0.04 -9.45 -2.26
N VAL A 156 1.17 -10.06 -2.32
CA VAL A 156 1.51 -11.23 -1.50
C VAL A 156 1.37 -10.90 0.00
N ALA A 157 1.94 -9.78 0.46
CA ALA A 157 1.88 -9.37 1.87
C ALA A 157 0.46 -9.05 2.36
N ARG A 158 -0.47 -8.75 1.46
CA ARG A 158 -1.90 -8.51 1.77
C ARG A 158 -2.75 -9.77 1.83
N ARG A 159 -2.21 -10.91 1.38
CA ARG A 159 -2.95 -12.18 1.37
C ARG A 159 -3.38 -12.57 2.79
N PRO A 160 -4.59 -13.13 2.95
CA PRO A 160 -5.00 -13.68 4.23
C PRO A 160 -4.19 -14.93 4.57
N ALA A 161 -3.95 -15.15 5.87
CA ALA A 161 -3.39 -16.38 6.42
C ALA A 161 -2.07 -16.83 5.76
N LEU A 162 -1.09 -15.92 5.67
CA LEU A 162 0.24 -16.23 5.14
C LEU A 162 0.94 -17.30 5.98
N GLY A 163 1.58 -18.25 5.30
CA GLY A 163 2.43 -19.25 5.93
C GLY A 163 3.73 -18.66 6.48
N ARG A 164 4.34 -19.39 7.44
CA ARG A 164 5.58 -18.94 8.09
C ARG A 164 6.71 -18.62 7.10
N PRO A 165 6.99 -19.48 6.09
CA PRO A 165 8.07 -19.19 5.13
C PRO A 165 7.91 -17.86 4.37
N VAL A 166 6.65 -17.46 4.10
CA VAL A 166 6.34 -16.22 3.39
C VAL A 166 6.59 -15.01 4.29
N ILE A 167 6.15 -15.07 5.55
CA ILE A 167 6.39 -14.02 6.54
C ILE A 167 7.88 -13.81 6.76
N ASP A 168 8.64 -14.91 6.95
CA ASP A 168 10.08 -14.88 7.15
C ASP A 168 10.81 -14.21 5.96
N GLU A 169 10.42 -14.54 4.74
CA GLU A 169 11.02 -13.93 3.56
C GLU A 169 10.69 -12.43 3.44
N ILE A 170 9.44 -12.02 3.74
CA ILE A 170 9.06 -10.59 3.77
C ILE A 170 9.92 -9.82 4.79
N LEU A 171 10.07 -10.33 6.00
CA LEU A 171 10.86 -9.70 7.05
C LEU A 171 12.35 -9.62 6.67
N LYS A 172 12.89 -10.69 6.08
CA LYS A 172 14.27 -10.77 5.62
C LYS A 172 14.59 -9.74 4.53
N GLN A 173 13.72 -9.57 3.52
CA GLN A 173 13.92 -8.61 2.44
C GLN A 173 13.81 -7.16 2.92
N SER A 174 13.02 -6.92 3.95
CA SER A 174 12.87 -5.63 4.63
C SER A 174 12.46 -4.46 3.71
N GLU A 175 11.73 -4.75 2.59
CA GLU A 175 11.23 -3.72 1.69
C GLU A 175 10.13 -2.89 2.40
N PRO A 176 10.29 -1.56 2.56
CA PRO A 176 9.41 -0.72 3.37
C PRO A 176 7.93 -0.79 2.99
N ALA A 177 7.62 -0.85 1.70
CA ALA A 177 6.25 -0.89 1.20
C ALA A 177 5.60 -2.25 1.51
N VAL A 178 6.35 -3.34 1.39
CA VAL A 178 5.90 -4.71 1.65
C VAL A 178 5.72 -4.94 3.15
N LEU A 179 6.67 -4.47 3.98
CA LEU A 179 6.54 -4.48 5.44
C LEU A 179 5.30 -3.72 5.90
N THR A 180 5.01 -2.57 5.27
CA THR A 180 3.82 -1.77 5.60
C THR A 180 2.53 -2.51 5.23
N ALA A 181 2.51 -3.22 4.10
CA ALA A 181 1.39 -4.06 3.70
C ALA A 181 1.17 -5.22 4.68
N LEU A 182 2.25 -5.92 5.09
CA LEU A 182 2.20 -6.98 6.11
C LEU A 182 1.71 -6.46 7.46
N ALA A 183 2.23 -5.32 7.92
CA ALA A 183 1.80 -4.69 9.17
C ALA A 183 0.31 -4.32 9.15
N GLY A 184 -0.22 -3.92 7.98
CA GLY A 184 -1.64 -3.62 7.77
C GLY A 184 -2.56 -4.83 7.61
N ASN A 185 -1.99 -6.01 7.39
CA ASN A 185 -2.75 -7.25 7.15
C ASN A 185 -3.17 -7.90 8.47
N SER A 186 -4.35 -7.57 8.97
CA SER A 186 -4.90 -8.12 10.22
C SER A 186 -5.34 -9.59 10.12
N GLN A 187 -5.45 -10.15 8.90
CA GLN A 187 -5.87 -11.53 8.69
C GLN A 187 -4.70 -12.53 8.77
N THR A 188 -3.46 -12.04 8.77
CA THR A 188 -2.28 -12.85 9.00
C THR A 188 -1.79 -12.62 10.43
N PRO A 189 -1.90 -13.60 11.33
CA PRO A 189 -1.41 -13.47 12.69
C PRO A 189 0.13 -13.41 12.68
N LEU A 190 0.67 -12.46 13.42
CA LEU A 190 2.12 -12.29 13.61
C LEU A 190 2.49 -12.72 15.02
N ASN A 191 3.59 -13.43 15.15
CA ASN A 191 4.14 -13.78 16.46
C ASN A 191 4.85 -12.57 17.10
N ARG A 192 5.31 -12.73 18.35
CA ARG A 192 5.98 -11.65 19.08
C ARG A 192 7.28 -11.19 18.42
N ASP A 193 8.04 -12.13 17.85
CA ASP A 193 9.32 -11.83 17.22
C ASP A 193 9.12 -11.05 15.92
N ASP A 194 8.10 -11.43 15.11
CA ASP A 194 7.72 -10.69 13.92
C ASP A 194 7.30 -9.25 14.25
N MET A 195 6.50 -9.10 15.30
CA MET A 195 6.07 -7.80 15.78
C MET A 195 7.26 -6.96 16.26
N ALA A 196 8.21 -7.56 16.98
CA ALA A 196 9.43 -6.88 17.43
C ALA A 196 10.30 -6.42 16.24
N GLU A 197 10.43 -7.25 15.20
CA GLU A 197 11.14 -6.88 13.97
C GLU A 197 10.47 -5.72 13.23
N LEU A 198 9.14 -5.77 13.07
CA LEU A 198 8.38 -4.68 12.45
C LEU A 198 8.45 -3.38 13.26
N ILE A 199 8.43 -3.47 14.59
CA ILE A 199 8.59 -2.30 15.47
C ILE A 199 9.99 -1.71 15.33
N LYS A 200 11.03 -2.54 15.29
CA LYS A 200 12.38 -2.10 15.02
C LYS A 200 12.50 -1.41 13.66
N ALA A 201 11.89 -1.98 12.62
CA ALA A 201 11.84 -1.37 11.28
C ALA A 201 11.07 -0.04 11.28
N SER A 202 10.05 0.12 12.14
CA SER A 202 9.25 1.34 12.25
C SER A 202 10.02 2.57 12.77
N ARG A 203 11.23 2.38 13.31
CA ARG A 203 12.17 3.47 13.60
C ARG A 203 12.51 4.24 12.33
N ARG A 204 12.78 3.50 11.23
CA ARG A 204 13.15 4.06 9.93
C ARG A 204 11.97 4.25 8.97
N VAL A 205 10.96 3.39 9.07
CA VAL A 205 9.79 3.38 8.17
C VAL A 205 8.55 3.91 8.90
N ALA A 206 8.31 5.21 8.83
CA ALA A 206 7.21 5.87 9.52
C ALA A 206 5.82 5.30 9.16
N ALA A 207 5.65 4.80 7.91
CA ALA A 207 4.40 4.20 7.43
C ALA A 207 3.96 2.96 8.22
N LEU A 208 4.89 2.25 8.87
CA LEU A 208 4.60 1.09 9.73
C LEU A 208 3.88 1.45 11.03
N ARG A 209 4.08 2.66 11.55
CA ARG A 209 3.66 3.05 12.91
C ARG A 209 2.15 2.95 13.11
N SER A 210 1.37 3.51 12.19
CA SER A 210 -0.10 3.49 12.28
C SER A 210 -0.70 2.09 12.15
N PRO A 211 -0.32 1.24 11.18
CA PRO A 211 -0.76 -0.16 11.15
C PRO A 211 -0.41 -0.93 12.41
N LEU A 212 0.83 -0.83 12.92
CA LEU A 212 1.29 -1.57 14.10
C LEU A 212 0.49 -1.22 15.37
N VAL A 213 0.17 0.06 15.57
CA VAL A 213 -0.68 0.50 16.70
C VAL A 213 -2.06 -0.16 16.69
N ARG A 214 -2.58 -0.52 15.51
CA ARG A 214 -3.91 -1.12 15.35
C ARG A 214 -3.94 -2.64 15.52
N ARG A 215 -2.79 -3.30 15.47
CA ARG A 215 -2.73 -4.77 15.55
C ARG A 215 -3.12 -5.30 16.93
N SER A 216 -3.89 -6.38 16.92
CA SER A 216 -4.32 -7.07 18.16
C SER A 216 -3.17 -7.71 18.92
N GLU A 217 -2.14 -8.14 18.19
CA GLU A 217 -0.96 -8.86 18.71
C GLU A 217 0.07 -7.94 19.37
N LEU A 218 -0.13 -6.61 19.29
CA LEU A 218 0.75 -5.65 19.95
C LEU A 218 0.67 -5.83 21.47
N SER A 219 1.76 -6.27 22.09
CA SER A 219 1.89 -6.39 23.54
C SER A 219 2.29 -5.05 24.18
N GLU A 220 2.09 -4.93 25.49
CA GLU A 220 2.37 -3.70 26.22
C GLU A 220 3.86 -3.31 26.16
N ASP A 221 4.76 -4.27 26.29
CA ASP A 221 6.21 -4.06 26.18
C ASP A 221 6.63 -3.54 24.80
N LEU A 222 6.02 -4.06 23.75
CA LEU A 222 6.25 -3.63 22.37
C LEU A 222 5.59 -2.27 22.09
N ALA A 223 4.44 -2.00 22.72
CA ALA A 223 3.79 -0.69 22.66
C ALA A 223 4.62 0.41 23.31
N LEU A 224 5.28 0.11 24.44
CA LEU A 224 6.21 1.02 25.09
C LEU A 224 7.43 1.34 24.19
N GLN A 225 8.00 0.32 23.53
CA GLN A 225 9.08 0.57 22.58
C GLN A 225 8.63 1.44 21.41
N LEU A 226 7.43 1.18 20.86
CA LEU A 226 6.89 1.96 19.76
C LEU A 226 6.57 3.41 20.17
N TYR A 227 6.16 3.63 21.44
CA TYR A 227 5.80 4.93 21.99
C TYR A 227 6.89 5.99 21.83
N VAL A 228 8.16 5.58 21.89
CA VAL A 228 9.33 6.48 21.85
C VAL A 228 9.37 7.31 20.55
N TRP A 229 9.04 6.72 19.42
CA TRP A 229 9.19 7.38 18.10
C TRP A 229 7.91 7.60 17.31
N ILE A 230 6.75 7.44 17.93
CA ILE A 230 5.46 7.77 17.29
C ILE A 230 5.00 9.19 17.62
N GLY A 231 4.18 9.75 16.73
CA GLY A 231 3.58 11.08 16.94
C GLY A 231 2.49 11.11 18.01
N GLN A 232 2.14 12.30 18.44
CA GLN A 232 1.24 12.53 19.59
C GLN A 232 -0.14 11.85 19.43
N SER A 233 -0.73 11.84 18.24
CA SER A 233 -2.02 11.19 17.98
C SER A 233 -1.98 9.68 18.19
N LEU A 234 -0.90 9.02 17.77
CA LEU A 234 -0.72 7.59 17.97
C LEU A 234 -0.36 7.27 19.44
N ARG A 235 0.35 8.16 20.13
CA ARG A 235 0.61 8.04 21.57
C ARG A 235 -0.68 8.03 22.38
N GLN A 236 -1.61 8.92 22.08
CA GLN A 236 -2.94 8.94 22.72
C GLN A 236 -3.69 7.63 22.49
N THR A 237 -3.62 7.07 21.28
CA THR A 237 -4.23 5.77 20.97
C THR A 237 -3.60 4.64 21.78
N LEU A 238 -2.27 4.61 21.93
CA LEU A 238 -1.60 3.59 22.74
C LEU A 238 -1.92 3.72 24.23
N THR A 239 -1.86 4.92 24.79
CA THR A 239 -2.17 5.16 26.20
C THR A 239 -3.61 4.81 26.54
N SER A 240 -4.57 5.11 25.68
CA SER A 240 -5.97 4.73 25.88
C SER A 240 -6.19 3.21 25.80
N ARG A 241 -5.48 2.52 24.93
CA ARG A 241 -5.62 1.07 24.72
C ARG A 241 -4.96 0.24 25.83
N PHE A 242 -3.73 0.59 26.23
CA PHE A 242 -2.94 -0.21 27.16
C PHE A 242 -2.96 0.33 28.59
N ARG A 243 -3.63 1.48 28.86
CA ARG A 243 -3.62 2.17 30.16
C ARG A 243 -2.20 2.31 30.71
N LEU A 244 -1.26 2.68 29.83
CA LEU A 244 0.16 2.77 30.15
C LEU A 244 0.35 3.70 31.35
N ASP A 245 1.08 3.21 32.34
CA ASP A 245 1.40 3.98 33.54
C ASP A 245 2.42 5.08 33.18
N SER A 246 2.23 6.28 33.77
CA SER A 246 3.13 7.42 33.57
C SER A 246 4.58 7.10 33.96
N ASP A 247 4.75 6.36 35.07
CA ASP A 247 6.07 5.99 35.57
C ASP A 247 6.81 5.01 34.63
N ALA A 248 6.08 4.09 34.00
CA ALA A 248 6.62 3.19 32.99
C ALA A 248 7.03 3.94 31.71
N LEU A 249 6.26 4.94 31.32
CA LEU A 249 6.57 5.80 30.16
C LEU A 249 7.79 6.67 30.42
N ASP A 250 7.87 7.29 31.61
CA ASP A 250 9.01 8.13 31.97
C ASP A 250 10.31 7.31 32.05
N LYS A 251 10.23 6.08 32.53
CA LYS A 251 11.37 5.16 32.57
C LYS A 251 11.87 4.79 31.17
N VAL A 252 10.97 4.42 30.25
CA VAL A 252 11.33 4.07 28.87
C VAL A 252 11.87 5.29 28.11
N LEU A 253 11.31 6.48 28.34
CA LEU A 253 11.83 7.72 27.80
C LEU A 253 13.22 8.05 28.36
N ALA A 254 13.44 7.87 29.66
CA ALA A 254 14.73 8.07 30.30
C ALA A 254 15.78 7.06 29.80
N GLU A 255 15.40 5.79 29.60
CA GLU A 255 16.28 4.76 29.01
C GLU A 255 16.62 5.10 27.56
N ALA A 256 15.66 5.51 26.74
CA ALA A 256 15.90 5.92 25.35
C ALA A 256 16.80 7.16 25.26
N VAL A 257 16.63 8.12 26.15
CA VAL A 257 17.52 9.29 26.27
C VAL A 257 18.90 8.87 26.74
N SER A 258 19.01 7.91 27.67
CA SER A 258 20.28 7.37 28.16
C SER A 258 21.02 6.57 27.05
N GLU A 259 20.34 5.75 26.29
CA GLU A 259 20.92 5.04 25.12
C GLU A 259 21.40 6.03 24.05
N ALA A 260 20.64 7.09 23.81
CA ALA A 260 21.04 8.15 22.90
C ALA A 260 22.32 8.89 23.40
N HIS A 261 22.48 9.02 24.73
CA HIS A 261 23.69 9.63 25.31
C HIS A 261 24.89 8.67 25.39
N ALA A 262 24.67 7.38 25.59
CA ALA A 262 25.74 6.39 25.72
C ALA A 262 26.35 5.97 24.37
N GLY A 263 25.65 6.17 23.27
CA GLY A 263 26.04 5.72 21.93
C GLY A 263 26.60 6.77 20.99
N ALA A 264 26.67 8.05 21.35
CA ALA A 264 27.05 9.11 20.42
C ALA A 264 27.80 10.28 21.04
N PRO A 265 28.81 10.86 20.36
CA PRO A 265 29.31 12.19 20.69
C PRO A 265 28.16 13.20 20.64
N ALA A 266 28.26 14.27 21.46
CA ALA A 266 27.20 15.25 21.79
C ALA A 266 26.37 15.90 20.63
N ALA A 267 26.57 15.46 19.40
CA ALA A 267 25.82 15.89 18.22
C ALA A 267 24.51 15.12 17.96
N THR A 268 24.24 14.00 18.64
CA THR A 268 23.23 13.01 18.20
C THR A 268 21.83 13.20 18.80
N THR A 269 21.69 13.94 19.91
CA THR A 269 20.35 14.26 20.48
C THR A 269 19.61 15.26 19.59
N ALA A 270 20.34 16.15 18.93
CA ALA A 270 19.81 16.99 17.87
C ALA A 270 19.47 16.15 16.62
N ALA A 271 20.29 15.15 16.24
CA ALA A 271 20.12 14.34 15.04
C ALA A 271 18.84 13.49 15.04
N ILE A 272 18.39 12.94 16.17
CA ILE A 272 17.15 12.12 16.24
C ILE A 272 15.89 12.99 16.03
N VAL A 273 15.90 14.22 16.53
CA VAL A 273 14.82 15.19 16.27
C VAL A 273 14.89 15.70 14.85
N TRP A 274 16.10 15.91 14.33
CA TRP A 274 16.34 16.34 12.95
C TRP A 274 16.02 15.26 11.92
N GLU A 275 16.33 13.97 12.16
CA GLU A 275 15.96 12.88 11.25
C GLU A 275 14.44 12.71 11.08
N GLN A 276 13.66 12.94 12.13
CA GLN A 276 12.19 12.90 12.03
C GLN A 276 11.62 14.09 11.26
N ASP A 277 12.23 15.25 11.38
CA ASP A 277 11.88 16.44 10.61
C ASP A 277 12.34 16.30 9.16
N ASP A 278 13.50 15.72 8.91
CA ASP A 278 14.05 15.48 7.56
C ASP A 278 13.21 14.45 6.78
N GLU A 279 12.78 13.34 7.39
CA GLU A 279 11.90 12.37 6.75
C GLU A 279 10.51 12.96 6.45
N ARG A 280 9.99 13.75 7.36
CA ARG A 280 8.72 14.49 7.18
C ARG A 280 8.85 15.51 6.06
N GLN A 281 9.91 16.29 6.06
CA GLN A 281 10.20 17.27 5.00
C GLN A 281 10.40 16.60 3.65
N GLU A 282 11.09 15.46 3.60
CA GLU A 282 11.28 14.70 2.36
C GLU A 282 9.96 14.12 1.82
N MET A 283 9.08 13.60 2.67
CA MET A 283 7.73 13.19 2.27
C MET A 283 6.91 14.37 1.76
N GLU A 284 7.01 15.52 2.41
CA GLU A 284 6.33 16.74 2.01
C GLU A 284 6.86 17.26 0.67
N ARG A 285 8.18 17.22 0.44
CA ARG A 285 8.81 17.54 -0.85
C ARG A 285 8.31 16.61 -1.97
N ARG A 286 8.24 15.29 -1.72
CA ARG A 286 7.71 14.31 -2.67
C ARG A 286 6.23 14.53 -2.97
N LEU A 287 5.42 14.87 -1.96
CA LEU A 287 4.00 15.21 -2.15
C LEU A 287 3.85 16.45 -3.05
N ILE A 288 4.58 17.52 -2.74
CA ILE A 288 4.56 18.77 -3.51
C ILE A 288 5.02 18.52 -4.95
N SER A 289 6.10 17.75 -5.14
CA SER A 289 6.61 17.40 -6.47
C SER A 289 5.58 16.62 -7.29
N LYS A 290 4.88 15.64 -6.69
CA LYS A 290 3.81 14.91 -7.36
C LYS A 290 2.62 15.81 -7.70
N LEU A 291 2.19 16.69 -6.80
CA LEU A 291 1.11 17.64 -7.05
C LEU A 291 1.49 18.65 -8.16
N ALA A 292 2.73 19.10 -8.19
CA ALA A 292 3.24 19.98 -9.23
C ALA A 292 3.29 19.29 -10.60
N ALA A 293 3.83 18.06 -10.65
CA ALA A 293 3.89 17.25 -11.88
C ALA A 293 2.49 16.93 -12.44
N ALA A 294 1.50 16.72 -11.56
CA ALA A 294 0.10 16.49 -11.93
C ALA A 294 -0.66 17.78 -12.29
N GLY A 295 -0.02 18.98 -12.21
CA GLY A 295 -0.69 20.27 -12.44
C GLY A 295 -1.77 20.60 -11.38
N GLN A 296 -1.75 19.93 -10.25
CA GLN A 296 -2.74 20.10 -9.17
C GLN A 296 -2.28 21.06 -8.07
N LEU A 297 -1.00 21.44 -8.07
CA LEU A 297 -0.48 22.42 -7.12
C LEU A 297 -0.96 23.82 -7.53
N ARG A 298 -1.93 24.35 -6.80
CA ARG A 298 -2.54 25.68 -7.04
C ARG A 298 -2.32 26.59 -5.83
N PRO A 299 -2.38 27.93 -6.00
CA PRO A 299 -2.23 28.88 -4.89
C PRO A 299 -3.17 28.62 -3.70
N GLY A 300 -4.38 28.11 -3.94
CA GLY A 300 -5.33 27.73 -2.88
C GLY A 300 -4.83 26.62 -1.94
N TYR A 301 -3.85 25.81 -2.38
CA TYR A 301 -3.22 24.80 -1.54
C TYR A 301 -2.42 25.40 -0.38
N LEU A 302 -1.86 26.59 -0.56
CA LEU A 302 -1.11 27.33 0.45
C LEU A 302 -1.95 27.63 1.69
N LEU A 303 -3.18 28.13 1.50
CA LEU A 303 -4.12 28.37 2.58
C LEU A 303 -4.55 27.07 3.30
N ARG A 304 -4.69 25.99 2.53
CA ARG A 304 -5.02 24.68 3.10
C ARG A 304 -3.89 24.17 3.99
N ALA A 305 -2.64 24.23 3.53
CA ALA A 305 -1.48 23.79 4.31
C ALA A 305 -1.37 24.56 5.64
N LEU A 306 -1.63 25.87 5.65
CA LEU A 306 -1.62 26.68 6.87
C LEU A 306 -2.78 26.34 7.82
N ARG A 307 -3.99 26.07 7.31
CA ARG A 307 -5.12 25.63 8.12
C ARG A 307 -4.93 24.25 8.75
N GLU A 308 -4.14 23.41 8.09
CA GLU A 308 -3.72 22.09 8.60
C GLU A 308 -2.49 22.19 9.53
N GLU A 309 -2.08 23.41 9.92
CA GLU A 309 -0.93 23.71 10.79
C GLU A 309 0.43 23.15 10.26
N ARG A 310 0.56 23.07 8.94
CA ARG A 310 1.73 22.48 8.27
C ARG A 310 2.56 23.56 7.57
N LEU A 311 3.36 24.28 8.37
CA LEU A 311 4.18 25.38 7.88
C LEU A 311 5.24 24.92 6.85
N SER A 312 5.87 23.76 7.06
CA SER A 312 6.84 23.17 6.13
C SER A 312 6.25 22.88 4.75
N LEU A 313 5.00 22.38 4.69
CA LEU A 313 4.26 22.19 3.45
C LEU A 313 3.94 23.53 2.75
N PHE A 314 3.61 24.56 3.52
CA PHE A 314 3.41 25.91 2.97
C PHE A 314 4.70 26.44 2.34
N VAL A 315 5.83 26.34 3.03
CA VAL A 315 7.15 26.75 2.52
C VAL A 315 7.49 26.04 1.22
N GLY A 316 7.40 24.71 1.20
CA GLY A 316 7.72 23.90 0.02
C GLY A 316 6.78 24.17 -1.16
N ALA A 317 5.47 24.33 -0.90
CA ALA A 317 4.50 24.65 -1.94
C ALA A 317 4.69 26.05 -2.52
N LEU A 318 4.97 27.06 -1.67
CA LEU A 318 5.24 28.42 -2.09
C LEU A 318 6.55 28.51 -2.91
N ALA A 319 7.58 27.82 -2.46
CA ALA A 319 8.87 27.72 -3.17
C ALA A 319 8.67 27.08 -4.56
N THR A 320 7.94 25.96 -4.64
CA THR A 320 7.70 25.26 -5.91
C THR A 320 6.85 26.09 -6.88
N LEU A 321 5.78 26.71 -6.41
CA LEU A 321 4.91 27.55 -7.24
C LEU A 321 5.63 28.81 -7.78
N GLY A 322 6.47 29.44 -6.94
CA GLY A 322 7.20 30.66 -7.30
C GLY A 322 8.57 30.41 -7.92
N GLN A 323 8.98 29.11 -8.02
CA GLN A 323 10.34 28.72 -8.43
C GLN A 323 11.41 29.45 -7.60
N PHE A 324 11.22 29.45 -6.30
CA PHE A 324 12.14 30.02 -5.32
C PHE A 324 12.94 28.91 -4.63
N ASP A 325 14.08 29.28 -4.07
CA ASP A 325 14.79 28.42 -3.14
C ASP A 325 14.00 28.33 -1.83
N PRO A 326 13.73 27.13 -1.27
CA PRO A 326 13.06 26.98 0.02
C PRO A 326 13.72 27.76 1.17
N GLU A 327 15.06 27.87 1.16
CA GLU A 327 15.81 28.65 2.15
C GLU A 327 15.49 30.13 2.09
N MET A 328 15.24 30.67 0.90
CA MET A 328 14.82 32.06 0.74
C MET A 328 13.43 32.32 1.35
N ILE A 329 12.50 31.38 1.18
CA ILE A 329 11.16 31.48 1.80
C ILE A 329 11.28 31.40 3.30
N GLN A 330 12.08 30.47 3.83
CA GLN A 330 12.30 30.31 5.27
C GLN A 330 12.93 31.57 5.88
N ALA A 331 13.96 32.13 5.26
CA ALA A 331 14.55 33.38 5.70
C ALA A 331 13.58 34.59 5.63
N ALA A 332 12.64 34.58 4.67
CA ALA A 332 11.58 35.58 4.61
C ALA A 332 10.57 35.45 5.77
N LEU A 333 10.25 34.22 6.18
CA LEU A 333 9.37 33.94 7.33
C LEU A 333 10.01 34.32 8.66
N GLU A 334 11.31 34.15 8.81
CA GLU A 334 12.07 34.49 10.02
C GLU A 334 12.36 35.99 10.11
N SER A 335 12.13 36.73 9.02
CA SER A 335 12.42 38.15 8.97
C SER A 335 11.39 38.99 9.73
N ASP A 336 11.80 40.25 10.07
CA ASP A 336 10.87 41.23 10.63
C ASP A 336 10.12 42.02 9.53
N GLN A 337 10.23 41.58 8.26
CA GLN A 337 9.69 42.28 7.10
C GLN A 337 8.59 41.46 6.44
N PRO A 338 7.32 41.65 6.79
CA PRO A 338 6.22 40.92 6.19
C PRO A 338 6.04 41.21 4.68
N GLU A 339 6.68 42.29 4.17
CA GLU A 339 6.71 42.65 2.75
C GLU A 339 7.37 41.56 1.90
N LEU A 340 8.37 40.84 2.43
CA LEU A 340 9.02 39.74 1.72
C LEU A 340 8.05 38.58 1.47
N LEU A 341 7.29 38.20 2.49
CA LEU A 341 6.27 37.17 2.35
C LEU A 341 5.17 37.63 1.39
N ALA A 342 4.79 38.91 1.43
CA ALA A 342 3.81 39.49 0.51
C ALA A 342 4.27 39.42 -0.95
N LEU A 343 5.54 39.75 -1.23
CA LEU A 343 6.11 39.63 -2.58
C LEU A 343 6.13 38.17 -3.07
N ALA A 344 6.51 37.21 -2.21
CA ALA A 344 6.49 35.81 -2.55
C ALA A 344 5.07 35.30 -2.85
N CYS A 345 4.07 35.69 -2.06
CA CYS A 345 2.66 35.37 -2.27
C CYS A 345 2.09 36.02 -3.55
N ALA A 346 2.45 37.26 -3.80
CA ALA A 346 2.02 37.96 -5.03
C ALA A 346 2.62 37.32 -6.29
N ALA A 347 3.86 36.82 -6.21
CA ALA A 347 4.53 36.14 -7.30
C ALA A 347 3.83 34.84 -7.74
N VAL A 348 3.14 34.16 -6.85
CA VAL A 348 2.38 32.94 -7.15
C VAL A 348 0.91 33.18 -7.42
N GLY A 349 0.50 34.45 -7.51
CA GLY A 349 -0.87 34.84 -7.85
C GLY A 349 -1.87 34.74 -6.69
N ILE A 350 -1.42 34.82 -5.45
CA ILE A 350 -2.30 34.99 -4.30
C ILE A 350 -3.01 36.34 -4.36
N ASP A 351 -4.32 36.33 -4.12
CA ASP A 351 -5.10 37.54 -4.05
C ASP A 351 -4.69 38.43 -2.86
N ARG A 352 -4.63 39.75 -3.10
CA ARG A 352 -4.32 40.75 -2.08
C ARG A 352 -5.23 40.66 -0.86
N GLY A 353 -6.51 40.32 -1.07
CA GLY A 353 -7.50 40.16 0.00
C GLY A 353 -7.29 38.94 0.88
N ALA A 354 -6.65 37.87 0.34
CA ALA A 354 -6.35 36.66 1.07
C ALA A 354 -5.05 36.77 1.90
N PHE A 355 -4.16 37.67 1.58
CA PHE A 355 -2.85 37.78 2.23
C PHE A 355 -2.91 38.08 3.74
N PRO A 356 -3.79 38.94 4.28
CA PRO A 356 -3.87 39.15 5.74
C PRO A 356 -4.13 37.85 6.48
N THR A 357 -5.03 37.01 5.99
CA THR A 357 -5.32 35.69 6.58
C THR A 357 -4.11 34.77 6.55
N ILE A 358 -3.34 34.78 5.44
CA ILE A 358 -2.09 34.02 5.32
C ILE A 358 -1.06 34.52 6.34
N LEU A 359 -0.91 35.84 6.45
CA LEU A 359 0.05 36.44 7.39
C LEU A 359 -0.28 36.11 8.85
N ASP A 360 -1.56 36.14 9.23
CA ASP A 360 -2.01 35.80 10.57
C ASP A 360 -1.75 34.32 10.87
N LEU A 361 -2.15 33.39 9.98
CA LEU A 361 -1.89 31.96 10.12
C LEU A 361 -0.41 31.63 10.17
N VAL A 362 0.41 32.27 9.36
CA VAL A 362 1.88 32.10 9.39
C VAL A 362 2.44 32.56 10.72
N ARG A 363 2.00 33.70 11.25
CA ARG A 363 2.43 34.22 12.57
C ARG A 363 2.08 33.26 13.70
N ASP A 364 0.85 32.74 13.70
CA ASP A 364 0.39 31.79 14.70
C ASP A 364 1.27 30.52 14.73
N LEU A 365 1.69 30.05 13.54
CA LEU A 365 2.52 28.84 13.42
C LEU A 365 4.03 29.09 13.58
N ASN A 366 4.49 30.32 13.38
CA ASN A 366 5.92 30.70 13.34
C ASN A 366 6.33 31.61 14.52
N GLY A 367 5.71 31.45 15.68
CA GLY A 367 6.07 32.19 16.90
C GLY A 367 5.94 33.70 16.77
N GLY A 368 4.94 34.18 16.03
CA GLY A 368 4.66 35.59 15.84
C GLY A 368 5.45 36.25 14.68
N ARG A 369 6.21 35.50 13.94
CA ARG A 369 7.01 36.03 12.79
C ARG A 369 6.32 35.73 11.44
N PRO A 370 6.49 36.56 10.39
CA PRO A 370 7.21 37.85 10.38
C PRO A 370 6.53 38.89 11.29
N SER A 371 7.34 39.70 11.98
CA SER A 371 6.88 40.73 12.91
C SER A 371 6.26 41.94 12.18
N GLY A 372 5.86 42.95 12.88
CA GLY A 372 5.47 44.24 12.30
C GLY A 372 4.05 44.76 12.63
N GLY A 373 3.22 43.97 13.37
CA GLY A 373 1.90 44.40 13.83
C GLY A 373 0.98 44.93 12.70
N ALA A 374 0.02 45.78 13.02
CA ALA A 374 -0.93 46.33 12.06
C ALA A 374 -0.25 47.24 10.99
N GLU A 375 0.83 47.93 11.35
CA GLU A 375 1.59 48.75 10.42
C GLU A 375 2.37 47.91 9.40
N GLY A 376 3.00 46.82 9.87
CA GLY A 376 3.68 45.84 9.01
C GLY A 376 2.73 45.17 8.02
N ALA A 377 1.53 44.79 8.49
CA ALA A 377 0.50 44.24 7.61
C ALA A 377 0.07 45.25 6.53
N ARG A 378 -0.06 46.51 6.89
CA ARG A 378 -0.38 47.59 5.91
C ARG A 378 0.75 47.80 4.93
N LYS A 379 2.00 47.83 5.34
CA LYS A 379 3.18 47.92 4.46
C LYS A 379 3.26 46.68 3.55
N ALA A 380 3.04 45.51 4.05
CA ALA A 380 3.01 44.26 3.27
C ALA A 380 1.91 44.28 2.19
N LEU A 381 0.72 44.79 2.51
CA LEU A 381 -0.35 44.98 1.52
C LEU A 381 0.01 45.99 0.41
N ASN A 382 0.87 46.97 0.71
CA ASN A 382 1.39 47.87 -0.31
C ASN A 382 2.41 47.20 -1.25
N ALA A 383 3.11 46.17 -0.76
CA ALA A 383 4.00 45.37 -1.60
C ALA A 383 3.23 44.51 -2.62
N PHE A 384 1.95 44.24 -2.43
CA PHE A 384 1.07 43.70 -3.46
C PHE A 384 0.74 44.71 -4.60
N GLY A 385 1.25 45.91 -4.60
CA GLY A 385 1.05 46.97 -5.57
C GLY A 385 0.68 46.55 -7.02
N PRO A 386 0.89 47.34 -8.01
CA PRO A 386 0.54 47.02 -9.40
C PRO A 386 1.53 46.00 -10.05
N PHE A 387 2.18 45.15 -9.25
CA PHE A 387 3.15 44.20 -9.75
C PHE A 387 2.46 43.02 -10.45
N SER A 388 2.89 42.76 -11.69
CA SER A 388 2.61 41.45 -12.28
C SER A 388 3.34 40.34 -11.48
N PRO A 389 2.86 39.06 -11.48
CA PRO A 389 3.51 37.96 -10.76
C PRO A 389 5.01 37.87 -11.05
N ASN A 390 5.42 38.06 -12.30
CA ASN A 390 6.83 38.02 -12.71
C ASN A 390 7.66 39.14 -12.07
N LEU A 391 7.08 40.34 -11.93
CA LEU A 391 7.78 41.49 -11.34
C LEU A 391 7.88 41.34 -9.83
N ALA A 392 6.85 40.77 -9.17
CA ALA A 392 6.88 40.42 -7.75
C ALA A 392 7.95 39.34 -7.46
N ALA A 393 8.06 38.32 -8.31
CA ALA A 393 9.08 37.31 -8.22
C ALA A 393 10.51 37.89 -8.35
N ALA A 394 10.72 38.77 -9.30
CA ALA A 394 12.01 39.47 -9.49
C ALA A 394 12.35 40.34 -8.27
N ALA A 395 11.38 41.13 -7.77
CA ALA A 395 11.55 41.95 -6.58
C ALA A 395 11.87 41.13 -5.33
N PHE A 396 11.20 39.99 -5.14
CA PHE A 396 11.49 39.05 -4.04
C PHE A 396 12.92 38.54 -4.12
N ARG A 397 13.33 38.00 -5.27
CA ARG A 397 14.69 37.47 -5.45
C ARG A 397 15.77 38.55 -5.21
N GLN A 398 15.55 39.75 -5.70
CA GLN A 398 16.49 40.86 -5.50
C GLN A 398 16.58 41.26 -4.02
N ALA A 399 15.46 41.38 -3.33
CA ALA A 399 15.42 41.72 -1.91
C ALA A 399 16.14 40.63 -1.06
N MET A 400 15.95 39.36 -1.37
CA MET A 400 16.61 38.27 -0.69
C MET A 400 18.11 38.18 -1.01
N ALA A 401 18.50 38.39 -2.27
CA ALA A 401 19.93 38.42 -2.67
C ALA A 401 20.71 39.52 -1.98
N SER A 402 20.08 40.67 -1.71
CA SER A 402 20.71 41.75 -0.95
C SER A 402 20.92 41.43 0.52
N ARG A 403 20.17 40.52 1.08
CA ARG A 403 20.19 40.12 2.48
C ARG A 403 21.14 38.93 2.74
N MET A 404 21.23 38.01 1.79
CA MET A 404 22.05 36.80 1.90
C MET A 404 23.54 37.05 1.51
N ARG A 405 23.92 38.26 1.08
CA ARG A 405 25.33 38.61 0.92
C ARG A 405 25.97 38.83 2.29
N PRO A 406 27.00 38.04 2.66
CA PRO A 406 27.76 38.33 3.87
C PRO A 406 28.44 39.72 3.74
N ALA A 407 28.37 40.50 4.81
CA ALA A 407 28.98 41.81 4.93
C ALA A 407 30.52 41.70 4.93
#